data_116b4feb3bd2a82d3cdb62b30beead54
#
_entry.id   116b4feb3bd2a82d3cdb62b30beead54
#
_cell.length_a   1.000
_cell.length_b   1.000
_cell.length_c   1.000
_cell.angle_alpha   90.00
_cell.angle_beta   90.00
_cell.angle_gamma   90.00
#
_symmetry.space_group_name_H-M   'P 1'
#
loop_
_entity.id
_entity.type
_entity.pdbx_description
1 polymer ?
#
loop_
_entity_poly.entity_id
_entity_poly.type
_entity_poly.pdbx_seq_one_letter_code
_entity_poly.pdbx_strand_id
1 'polypeptide(L)'
;MNTTRGFTGRPRAARPGLPPGQYDAGDDWPVLSAEVTPEIAPADWTFRVGGLVAEPRTWDLAGARRLPASGYAGDIHCVTGWSKFGVRFGGVSLDAFLDAAGPLPSATHAVAHAHTGYTANLPLADLTGSRAWIVWEYDGQPLAPEHGGPARLVVPHLYFWKSVKWIAGLELLDHDEPGFWEQNGYHARGNPWEEQRYSGD
;
A
#
# COMPACT_ATOMS: atom_id res chain seq x y z
N MET A 1 -7.46 27.77 -16.46
CA MET A 1 -7.29 27.05 -17.74
C MET A 1 -7.94 25.69 -17.60
N ASN A 2 -8.93 25.36 -18.42
CA ASN A 2 -9.57 24.04 -18.38
C ASN A 2 -8.59 23.00 -18.93
N THR A 3 -8.09 22.15 -18.06
CA THR A 3 -7.34 20.97 -18.47
C THR A 3 -8.28 20.03 -19.23
N THR A 4 -7.86 19.63 -20.41
CA THR A 4 -8.56 18.69 -21.29
C THR A 4 -8.85 17.40 -20.52
N ARG A 5 -10.11 17.11 -20.31
CA ARG A 5 -10.60 15.84 -19.74
C ARG A 5 -10.28 14.72 -20.72
N GLY A 6 -9.28 13.91 -20.41
CA GLY A 6 -9.15 12.62 -21.04
C GLY A 6 -10.32 11.72 -20.63
N PHE A 7 -10.96 11.08 -21.61
CA PHE A 7 -12.02 10.08 -21.46
C PHE A 7 -13.13 10.42 -20.46
N THR A 8 -14.14 11.13 -20.89
CA THR A 8 -15.42 11.25 -20.18
C THR A 8 -16.21 9.94 -20.38
N GLY A 9 -15.94 8.93 -19.58
CA GLY A 9 -16.88 7.83 -19.37
C GLY A 9 -18.21 8.38 -18.85
N ARG A 10 -19.30 7.60 -18.99
CA ARG A 10 -20.61 7.98 -18.42
C ARG A 10 -20.45 8.45 -16.98
N PRO A 11 -21.06 9.58 -16.57
CA PRO A 11 -21.04 9.99 -15.17
C PRO A 11 -21.58 8.84 -14.33
N ARG A 12 -20.73 8.19 -13.54
CA ARG A 12 -21.20 7.24 -12.53
C ARG A 12 -21.80 8.08 -11.41
N ALA A 13 -22.97 7.63 -10.90
CA ALA A 13 -23.65 8.34 -9.82
C ALA A 13 -22.70 8.54 -8.62
N ALA A 14 -22.66 9.76 -8.09
CA ALA A 14 -21.91 10.02 -6.85
C ALA A 14 -22.49 9.14 -5.76
N ARG A 15 -21.63 8.31 -5.15
CA ARG A 15 -22.00 7.48 -4.00
C ARG A 15 -21.57 8.21 -2.73
N PRO A 16 -22.42 8.26 -1.68
CA PRO A 16 -21.99 8.76 -0.38
C PRO A 16 -20.76 7.99 0.14
N GLY A 17 -19.81 8.69 0.75
CA GLY A 17 -18.58 8.08 1.28
C GLY A 17 -17.43 7.97 0.29
N LEU A 18 -17.52 8.61 -0.89
CA LEU A 18 -16.40 8.76 -1.81
C LEU A 18 -15.56 10.00 -1.45
N PRO A 19 -14.22 9.88 -1.45
CA PRO A 19 -13.36 11.06 -1.47
C PRO A 19 -13.62 11.94 -2.69
N PRO A 20 -13.25 13.24 -2.67
CA PRO A 20 -13.39 14.12 -3.81
C PRO A 20 -12.75 13.56 -5.08
N GLY A 21 -13.38 13.77 -6.24
CA GLY A 21 -12.87 13.33 -7.55
C GLY A 21 -12.84 11.82 -7.79
N GLN A 22 -13.43 11.00 -6.89
CA GLN A 22 -13.48 9.54 -7.02
C GLN A 22 -14.83 9.06 -7.59
N TYR A 23 -14.81 7.87 -8.22
CA TYR A 23 -15.99 7.12 -8.61
C TYR A 23 -15.93 5.68 -8.07
N ASP A 24 -17.08 5.05 -7.89
CA ASP A 24 -17.18 3.65 -7.46
C ASP A 24 -16.83 2.71 -8.62
N ALA A 25 -15.81 1.88 -8.44
CA ALA A 25 -15.41 0.86 -9.41
C ALA A 25 -16.40 -0.33 -9.48
N GLY A 26 -17.30 -0.45 -8.48
CA GLY A 26 -18.22 -1.58 -8.38
C GLY A 26 -17.46 -2.89 -8.14
N ASP A 27 -17.79 -3.91 -8.93
CA ASP A 27 -17.16 -5.24 -8.81
C ASP A 27 -15.74 -5.28 -9.39
N ASP A 28 -15.39 -4.32 -10.25
CA ASP A 28 -14.07 -4.26 -10.86
C ASP A 28 -12.99 -3.91 -9.83
N TRP A 29 -11.83 -4.55 -10.00
CA TRP A 29 -10.60 -4.11 -9.34
C TRP A 29 -9.55 -3.82 -10.42
N PRO A 30 -9.43 -2.56 -10.87
CA PRO A 30 -8.52 -2.22 -11.95
C PRO A 30 -7.06 -2.55 -11.59
N VAL A 31 -6.36 -3.19 -12.52
CA VAL A 31 -4.93 -3.45 -12.39
C VAL A 31 -4.15 -2.29 -12.98
N LEU A 32 -3.41 -1.59 -12.14
CA LEU A 32 -2.48 -0.53 -12.53
C LEU A 32 -1.12 -0.83 -11.91
N SER A 33 -0.07 -0.74 -12.69
CA SER A 33 1.29 -0.93 -12.23
C SER A 33 2.25 -0.08 -13.07
N ALA A 34 3.29 0.48 -12.44
CA ALA A 34 4.41 1.08 -13.14
C ALA A 34 5.39 0.02 -13.68
N GLU A 35 5.20 -1.23 -13.28
CA GLU A 35 6.12 -2.34 -13.51
C GLU A 35 5.40 -3.54 -14.12
N VAL A 36 6.16 -4.42 -14.75
CA VAL A 36 5.68 -5.72 -15.20
C VAL A 36 5.39 -6.59 -13.98
N THR A 37 4.27 -7.33 -14.01
CA THR A 37 3.95 -8.29 -12.95
C THR A 37 5.05 -9.35 -12.86
N PRO A 38 5.75 -9.48 -11.71
CA PRO A 38 6.80 -10.47 -11.55
C PRO A 38 6.21 -11.86 -11.29
N GLU A 39 6.99 -12.88 -11.61
CA GLU A 39 6.73 -14.25 -11.18
C GLU A 39 7.48 -14.52 -9.87
N ILE A 40 6.81 -14.43 -8.73
CA ILE A 40 7.37 -14.71 -7.41
C ILE A 40 6.64 -15.91 -6.82
N ALA A 41 7.33 -17.04 -6.71
CA ALA A 41 6.75 -18.19 -6.03
C ALA A 41 6.55 -17.87 -4.53
N PRO A 42 5.48 -18.36 -3.89
CA PRO A 42 5.26 -18.17 -2.45
C PRO A 42 6.43 -18.61 -1.58
N ALA A 43 7.19 -19.63 -2.02
CA ALA A 43 8.37 -20.12 -1.31
C ALA A 43 9.59 -19.18 -1.40
N ASP A 44 9.64 -18.32 -2.42
CA ASP A 44 10.75 -17.40 -2.66
C ASP A 44 10.47 -16.01 -2.10
N TRP A 45 9.23 -15.77 -1.66
CA TRP A 45 8.86 -14.48 -1.08
C TRP A 45 9.48 -14.27 0.30
N THR A 46 10.06 -13.10 0.50
CA THR A 46 10.57 -12.64 1.80
C THR A 46 10.16 -11.21 2.05
N PHE A 47 10.03 -10.87 3.33
CA PHE A 47 9.76 -9.50 3.80
C PHE A 47 10.74 -9.14 4.91
N ARG A 48 11.45 -8.03 4.75
CA ARG A 48 12.45 -7.55 5.70
C ARG A 48 12.03 -6.22 6.31
N VAL A 49 12.18 -6.07 7.62
CA VAL A 49 12.14 -4.77 8.31
C VAL A 49 13.56 -4.43 8.77
N GLY A 50 14.06 -3.27 8.37
CA GLY A 50 15.42 -2.80 8.64
C GLY A 50 15.50 -1.28 8.82
N GLY A 51 16.71 -0.73 8.69
CA GLY A 51 16.99 0.68 8.96
C GLY A 51 17.04 0.97 10.46
N LEU A 52 16.36 2.01 10.92
CA LEU A 52 16.33 2.45 12.33
C LEU A 52 15.46 1.53 13.20
N VAL A 53 15.91 0.29 13.40
CA VAL A 53 15.31 -0.73 14.26
C VAL A 53 16.34 -1.31 15.23
N ALA A 54 15.89 -1.84 16.37
CA ALA A 54 16.76 -2.49 17.34
C ALA A 54 17.34 -3.81 16.78
N GLU A 55 16.53 -4.57 16.04
CA GLU A 55 16.92 -5.86 15.45
C GLU A 55 16.29 -6.02 14.06
N PRO A 56 17.07 -5.86 12.96
CA PRO A 56 16.56 -6.13 11.63
C PRO A 56 16.08 -7.58 11.51
N ARG A 57 14.88 -7.77 10.96
CA ARG A 57 14.25 -9.09 10.83
C ARG A 57 13.77 -9.36 9.42
N THR A 58 13.79 -10.64 9.06
CA THR A 58 13.28 -11.14 7.79
C THR A 58 12.33 -12.31 8.05
N TRP A 59 11.22 -12.32 7.34
CA TRP A 59 10.23 -13.41 7.34
C TRP A 59 10.10 -13.98 5.94
N ASP A 60 9.99 -15.28 5.83
CA ASP A 60 9.36 -15.95 4.70
C ASP A 60 7.84 -15.92 4.85
N LEU A 61 7.08 -16.31 3.84
CA LEU A 61 5.62 -16.31 3.89
C LEU A 61 5.06 -17.22 5.00
N ALA A 62 5.72 -18.36 5.25
CA ALA A 62 5.31 -19.27 6.32
C ALA A 62 5.56 -18.65 7.70
N GLY A 63 6.67 -17.93 7.89
CA GLY A 63 6.97 -17.16 9.08
C GLY A 63 5.99 -16.03 9.33
N ALA A 64 5.66 -15.26 8.29
CA ALA A 64 4.65 -14.20 8.35
C ALA A 64 3.28 -14.75 8.76
N ARG A 65 2.86 -15.88 8.22
CA ARG A 65 1.59 -16.56 8.55
C ARG A 65 1.50 -17.10 9.97
N ARG A 66 2.59 -17.21 10.70
CA ARG A 66 2.61 -17.61 12.13
C ARG A 66 2.36 -16.42 13.07
N LEU A 67 2.46 -15.18 12.59
CA LEU A 67 2.11 -14.00 13.38
C LEU A 67 0.59 -13.94 13.60
N PRO A 68 0.12 -13.19 14.60
CA PRO A 68 -1.31 -13.07 14.88
C PRO A 68 -2.08 -12.61 13.63
N ALA A 69 -2.95 -13.48 13.12
CA ALA A 69 -3.75 -13.20 11.94
C ALA A 69 -4.66 -11.99 12.18
N SER A 70 -4.67 -11.08 11.25
CA SER A 70 -5.59 -9.96 11.18
C SER A 70 -5.83 -9.60 9.72
N GLY A 71 -6.85 -8.78 9.45
CA GLY A 71 -7.13 -8.37 8.10
C GLY A 71 -7.71 -6.97 8.06
N TYR A 72 -7.82 -6.45 6.86
CA TYR A 72 -8.50 -5.19 6.60
C TYR A 72 -9.83 -5.45 5.91
N ALA A 73 -10.90 -4.83 6.40
CA ALA A 73 -12.19 -4.78 5.74
C ALA A 73 -12.63 -3.31 5.65
N GLY A 74 -12.85 -2.81 4.43
CA GLY A 74 -13.20 -1.41 4.20
C GLY A 74 -12.99 -1.01 2.75
N ASP A 75 -12.62 0.24 2.51
CA ASP A 75 -12.56 0.83 1.18
C ASP A 75 -11.11 1.16 0.80
N ILE A 76 -10.82 1.16 -0.51
CA ILE A 76 -9.53 1.55 -1.05
C ILE A 76 -9.73 2.57 -2.18
N HIS A 77 -8.77 3.50 -2.33
CA HIS A 77 -8.86 4.64 -3.23
C HIS A 77 -7.62 4.76 -4.11
N CYS A 78 -7.80 4.82 -5.42
CA CYS A 78 -6.69 5.01 -6.36
C CYS A 78 -6.60 6.46 -6.82
N VAL A 79 -5.41 7.00 -6.94
CA VAL A 79 -5.16 8.36 -7.44
C VAL A 79 -5.74 8.59 -8.85
N THR A 80 -5.91 7.52 -9.65
CA THR A 80 -6.52 7.60 -10.98
C THR A 80 -8.03 7.78 -10.98
N GLY A 81 -8.65 7.91 -9.79
CA GLY A 81 -10.03 8.32 -9.61
C GLY A 81 -11.01 7.21 -9.27
N TRP A 82 -10.62 5.93 -9.22
CA TRP A 82 -11.52 4.87 -8.77
C TRP A 82 -11.38 4.58 -7.28
N SER A 83 -12.49 4.21 -6.66
CA SER A 83 -12.57 3.63 -5.32
C SER A 83 -13.27 2.29 -5.39
N LYS A 84 -12.86 1.35 -4.56
CA LYS A 84 -13.51 0.05 -4.40
C LYS A 84 -13.94 -0.11 -2.95
N PHE A 85 -15.23 -0.38 -2.76
CA PHE A 85 -15.86 -0.49 -1.45
C PHE A 85 -15.88 -1.92 -0.95
N GLY A 86 -15.81 -2.06 0.38
CA GLY A 86 -16.05 -3.34 1.05
C GLY A 86 -15.04 -4.43 0.72
N VAL A 87 -13.80 -4.07 0.38
CA VAL A 87 -12.72 -5.04 0.16
C VAL A 87 -12.40 -5.79 1.46
N ARG A 88 -12.02 -7.04 1.35
CA ARG A 88 -11.59 -7.87 2.48
C ARG A 88 -10.23 -8.49 2.17
N PHE A 89 -9.22 -8.04 2.90
CA PHE A 89 -7.87 -8.58 2.83
C PHE A 89 -7.56 -9.42 4.06
N GLY A 90 -6.98 -10.61 3.84
CA GLY A 90 -6.45 -11.48 4.88
C GLY A 90 -4.92 -11.37 4.97
N GLY A 91 -4.42 -11.30 6.20
CA GLY A 91 -2.98 -11.14 6.44
C GLY A 91 -2.64 -10.92 7.90
N VAL A 92 -1.70 -10.02 8.16
CA VAL A 92 -1.21 -9.64 9.49
C VAL A 92 -1.03 -8.13 9.55
N SER A 93 -1.40 -7.51 10.70
CA SER A 93 -1.09 -6.09 10.96
C SER A 93 0.41 -5.85 10.86
N LEU A 94 0.78 -4.76 10.23
CA LEU A 94 2.18 -4.36 10.14
C LEU A 94 2.81 -4.12 11.53
N ASP A 95 2.00 -3.77 12.53
CA ASP A 95 2.46 -3.61 13.92
C ASP A 95 3.19 -4.86 14.42
N ALA A 96 2.71 -6.08 14.10
CA ALA A 96 3.34 -7.32 14.54
C ALA A 96 4.77 -7.50 13.99
N PHE A 97 5.04 -7.01 12.78
CA PHE A 97 6.38 -7.01 12.19
C PHE A 97 7.26 -5.91 12.79
N LEU A 98 6.69 -4.72 12.98
CA LEU A 98 7.39 -3.58 13.58
C LEU A 98 7.74 -3.87 15.04
N ASP A 99 6.81 -4.37 15.85
CA ASP A 99 7.06 -4.73 17.26
C ASP A 99 8.19 -5.75 17.38
N ALA A 100 8.23 -6.73 16.46
CA ALA A 100 9.29 -7.74 16.44
C ALA A 100 10.67 -7.18 16.03
N ALA A 101 10.73 -6.11 15.24
CA ALA A 101 11.97 -5.46 14.83
C ALA A 101 12.41 -4.35 15.80
N GLY A 102 11.48 -3.76 16.57
CA GLY A 102 11.71 -2.71 17.55
C GLY A 102 12.16 -1.39 16.93
N PRO A 103 11.26 -0.58 16.34
CA PRO A 103 11.60 0.74 15.81
C PRO A 103 12.31 1.61 16.84
N LEU A 104 13.41 2.26 16.45
CA LEU A 104 14.11 3.20 17.31
C LEU A 104 13.29 4.49 17.47
N PRO A 105 13.42 5.21 18.61
CA PRO A 105 12.68 6.46 18.82
C PRO A 105 12.96 7.55 17.78
N SER A 106 14.07 7.47 17.06
CA SER A 106 14.42 8.39 15.96
C SER A 106 13.73 8.07 14.65
N ALA A 107 13.14 6.88 14.49
CA ALA A 107 12.44 6.50 13.27
C ALA A 107 11.14 7.30 13.12
N THR A 108 11.00 8.06 12.05
CA THR A 108 9.83 8.90 11.76
C THR A 108 9.14 8.52 10.45
N HIS A 109 9.88 7.90 9.53
CA HIS A 109 9.45 7.52 8.19
C HIS A 109 9.89 6.10 7.83
N ALA A 110 9.35 5.59 6.76
CA ALA A 110 9.78 4.35 6.15
C ALA A 110 9.74 4.45 4.63
N VAL A 111 10.66 3.76 3.96
CA VAL A 111 10.54 3.42 2.55
C VAL A 111 10.10 1.97 2.43
N ALA A 112 8.98 1.76 1.76
CA ALA A 112 8.49 0.44 1.41
C ALA A 112 9.06 0.03 0.05
N HIS A 113 9.67 -1.16 -0.02
CA HIS A 113 10.34 -1.70 -1.20
C HIS A 113 9.57 -2.90 -1.75
N ALA A 114 9.34 -2.92 -3.06
CA ALA A 114 8.87 -4.11 -3.78
C ALA A 114 10.03 -4.98 -4.23
N HIS A 115 9.77 -6.27 -4.47
CA HIS A 115 10.73 -7.19 -5.10
C HIS A 115 11.15 -6.76 -6.53
N THR A 116 10.39 -5.89 -7.16
CA THR A 116 10.61 -5.35 -8.50
C THR A 116 11.50 -4.10 -8.53
N GLY A 117 11.79 -3.50 -7.36
CA GLY A 117 12.52 -2.25 -7.22
C GLY A 117 11.63 -1.01 -7.07
N TYR A 118 10.30 -1.14 -7.19
CA TYR A 118 9.38 -0.03 -6.87
C TYR A 118 9.50 0.36 -5.39
N THR A 119 9.37 1.66 -5.11
CA THR A 119 9.43 2.20 -3.75
C THR A 119 8.28 3.18 -3.48
N ALA A 120 7.87 3.29 -2.22
CA ALA A 120 6.98 4.34 -1.73
C ALA A 120 7.42 4.79 -0.34
N ASN A 121 7.48 6.11 -0.12
CA ASN A 121 7.71 6.68 1.20
C ASN A 121 6.41 6.69 2.02
N LEU A 122 6.54 6.59 3.33
CA LEU A 122 5.41 6.59 4.27
C LEU A 122 5.85 7.18 5.61
N PRO A 123 5.11 8.12 6.19
CA PRO A 123 5.27 8.44 7.61
C PRO A 123 5.04 7.19 8.47
N LEU A 124 5.90 6.94 9.45
CA LEU A 124 5.76 5.78 10.33
C LEU A 124 4.41 5.77 11.09
N ALA A 125 3.87 6.96 11.38
CA ALA A 125 2.55 7.12 11.99
C ALA A 125 1.40 6.60 11.11
N ASP A 126 1.57 6.53 9.78
CA ASP A 126 0.58 5.96 8.87
C ASP A 126 0.72 4.42 8.74
N LEU A 127 1.75 3.84 9.33
CA LEU A 127 2.04 2.40 9.30
C LEU A 127 1.72 1.68 10.61
N THR A 128 1.56 2.41 11.72
CA THR A 128 1.37 1.89 13.08
C THR A 128 -0.07 2.06 13.57
N GLY A 129 -0.43 1.37 14.64
CA GLY A 129 -1.75 1.46 15.27
C GLY A 129 -2.85 0.82 14.45
N SER A 130 -2.61 -0.33 13.87
CA SER A 130 -3.56 -1.06 13.01
C SER A 130 -4.03 -0.23 11.82
N ARG A 131 -3.11 0.46 11.16
CA ARG A 131 -3.36 1.30 9.99
C ARG A 131 -2.77 0.73 8.70
N ALA A 132 -1.93 -0.31 8.80
CA ALA A 132 -1.30 -0.99 7.68
C ALA A 132 -1.22 -2.50 7.90
N TRP A 133 -1.21 -3.26 6.80
CA TRP A 133 -1.18 -4.73 6.82
C TRP A 133 -0.26 -5.27 5.73
N ILE A 134 0.37 -6.40 6.01
CA ILE A 134 0.93 -7.29 4.98
C ILE A 134 -0.12 -8.36 4.72
N VAL A 135 -0.62 -8.41 3.47
CA VAL A 135 -1.74 -9.27 3.09
C VAL A 135 -1.37 -10.21 1.96
N TRP A 136 -1.94 -11.41 1.96
CA TRP A 136 -1.74 -12.48 0.96
C TRP A 136 -3.05 -13.08 0.47
N GLU A 137 -4.20 -12.60 0.99
CA GLU A 137 -5.53 -13.02 0.59
C GLU A 137 -6.41 -11.82 0.25
N TYR A 138 -7.30 -12.02 -0.71
CA TYR A 138 -8.39 -11.12 -1.07
C TYR A 138 -9.67 -11.93 -1.18
N ASP A 139 -10.73 -11.55 -0.43
CA ASP A 139 -12.00 -12.27 -0.32
C ASP A 139 -11.84 -13.78 -0.04
N GLY A 140 -10.87 -14.13 0.83
CA GLY A 140 -10.60 -15.52 1.22
C GLY A 140 -9.90 -16.37 0.17
N GLN A 141 -9.42 -15.76 -0.92
CA GLN A 141 -8.63 -16.43 -1.96
C GLN A 141 -7.19 -15.89 -1.95
N PRO A 142 -6.21 -16.69 -2.37
CA PRO A 142 -4.85 -16.19 -2.56
C PRO A 142 -4.84 -14.96 -3.45
N LEU A 143 -4.03 -13.96 -3.08
CA LEU A 143 -3.91 -12.72 -3.83
C LEU A 143 -3.32 -12.99 -5.22
N ALA A 144 -4.02 -12.54 -6.27
CA ALA A 144 -3.57 -12.70 -7.65
C ALA A 144 -2.23 -11.96 -7.90
N PRO A 145 -1.33 -12.50 -8.75
CA PRO A 145 -0.02 -11.90 -9.01
C PRO A 145 -0.11 -10.43 -9.43
N GLU A 146 -1.02 -10.07 -10.35
CA GLU A 146 -1.22 -8.70 -10.84
C GLU A 146 -1.71 -7.72 -9.77
N HIS A 147 -2.31 -8.23 -8.69
CA HIS A 147 -2.72 -7.47 -7.52
C HIS A 147 -1.67 -7.45 -6.40
N GLY A 148 -0.49 -8.02 -6.64
CA GLY A 148 0.66 -7.97 -5.73
C GLY A 148 0.91 -9.29 -4.99
N GLY A 149 0.33 -10.41 -5.45
CA GLY A 149 0.67 -11.72 -4.89
C GLY A 149 2.15 -12.08 -5.10
N PRO A 150 2.75 -12.90 -4.20
CA PRO A 150 2.12 -13.62 -3.09
C PRO A 150 1.76 -12.78 -1.87
N ALA A 151 2.34 -11.58 -1.68
CA ALA A 151 1.93 -10.67 -0.62
C ALA A 151 2.20 -9.20 -0.97
N ARG A 152 1.37 -8.32 -0.44
CA ARG A 152 1.46 -6.88 -0.62
C ARG A 152 1.29 -6.10 0.68
N LEU A 153 1.75 -4.85 0.68
CA LEU A 153 1.36 -3.86 1.68
C LEU A 153 -0.02 -3.30 1.36
N VAL A 154 -0.84 -3.06 2.39
CA VAL A 154 -2.11 -2.32 2.32
C VAL A 154 -2.11 -1.22 3.38
N VAL A 155 -2.25 0.04 2.92
CA VAL A 155 -2.36 1.27 3.72
C VAL A 155 -3.63 1.98 3.22
N PRO A 156 -4.82 1.57 3.68
CA PRO A 156 -6.08 1.87 3.00
C PRO A 156 -6.53 3.33 3.11
N HIS A 157 -6.07 4.08 4.10
CA HIS A 157 -6.40 5.48 4.31
C HIS A 157 -5.59 6.45 3.42
N LEU A 158 -4.61 5.93 2.67
CA LEU A 158 -3.86 6.67 1.66
C LEU A 158 -4.23 6.19 0.26
N TYR A 159 -3.94 6.99 -0.76
CA TYR A 159 -4.07 6.52 -2.13
C TYR A 159 -3.25 5.26 -2.38
N PHE A 160 -3.78 4.35 -3.17
CA PHE A 160 -3.36 2.95 -3.23
C PHE A 160 -1.97 2.71 -3.86
N TRP A 161 -1.32 3.76 -4.41
CA TRP A 161 0.10 3.65 -4.79
C TRP A 161 1.02 3.50 -3.56
N LYS A 162 0.59 3.96 -2.37
CA LYS A 162 1.28 3.76 -1.09
C LYS A 162 1.18 2.31 -0.58
N SER A 163 0.25 1.54 -1.12
CA SER A 163 0.04 0.13 -0.83
C SER A 163 0.86 -0.73 -1.79
N VAL A 164 2.16 -0.86 -1.51
CA VAL A 164 3.16 -1.48 -2.38
C VAL A 164 2.84 -2.93 -2.69
N LYS A 165 2.72 -3.28 -3.99
CA LYS A 165 2.59 -4.66 -4.48
C LYS A 165 3.93 -5.40 -4.33
N TRP A 166 3.86 -6.73 -4.24
CA TRP A 166 5.06 -7.58 -4.19
C TRP A 166 6.06 -7.10 -3.13
N ILE A 167 5.55 -6.77 -1.96
CA ILE A 167 6.33 -6.15 -0.89
C ILE A 167 7.52 -7.03 -0.49
N ALA A 168 8.72 -6.43 -0.46
CA ALA A 168 9.97 -7.07 -0.09
C ALA A 168 10.49 -6.57 1.26
N GLY A 169 10.17 -5.34 1.64
CA GLY A 169 10.64 -4.82 2.92
C GLY A 169 10.21 -3.41 3.24
N LEU A 170 10.57 -3.01 4.47
CA LEU A 170 10.51 -1.64 4.97
C LEU A 170 11.89 -1.26 5.48
N GLU A 171 12.36 -0.09 5.12
CA GLU A 171 13.52 0.57 5.69
C GLU A 171 13.06 1.78 6.50
N LEU A 172 13.29 1.76 7.82
CA LEU A 172 12.89 2.83 8.72
C LEU A 172 13.98 3.92 8.75
N LEU A 173 13.56 5.19 8.63
CA LEU A 173 14.41 6.37 8.52
C LEU A 173 13.97 7.44 9.51
N ASP A 174 14.87 8.40 9.80
CA ASP A 174 14.60 9.60 10.60
C ASP A 174 14.13 10.80 9.76
N HIS A 175 14.02 10.63 8.46
CA HIS A 175 13.61 11.64 7.48
C HIS A 175 12.70 11.04 6.41
N ASP A 176 12.02 11.90 5.66
CA ASP A 176 11.24 11.51 4.49
C ASP A 176 12.16 11.33 3.27
N GLU A 177 12.11 10.16 2.64
CA GLU A 177 12.84 9.86 1.41
C GLU A 177 11.85 9.51 0.29
N PRO A 178 11.70 10.36 -0.73
CA PRO A 178 10.72 10.17 -1.79
C PRO A 178 10.87 8.83 -2.51
N GLY A 179 9.77 8.09 -2.64
CA GLY A 179 9.69 6.89 -3.45
C GLY A 179 9.50 7.18 -4.95
N PHE A 180 9.17 6.13 -5.71
CA PHE A 180 9.08 6.21 -7.18
C PHE A 180 8.10 7.28 -7.67
N TRP A 181 6.86 7.29 -7.19
CA TRP A 181 5.86 8.26 -7.68
C TRP A 181 6.09 9.65 -7.12
N GLU A 182 6.55 9.78 -5.89
CA GLU A 182 6.88 11.07 -5.28
C GLU A 182 8.01 11.78 -6.04
N GLN A 183 9.03 11.03 -6.50
CA GLN A 183 10.08 11.55 -7.39
C GLN A 183 9.54 11.96 -8.77
N ASN A 184 8.40 11.40 -9.18
CA ASN A 184 7.68 11.74 -10.42
C ASN A 184 6.56 12.78 -10.22
N GLY A 185 6.59 13.52 -9.10
CA GLY A 185 5.72 14.67 -8.85
C GLY A 185 4.39 14.35 -8.17
N TYR A 186 4.22 13.15 -7.61
CA TYR A 186 3.06 12.82 -6.76
C TYR A 186 3.26 13.37 -5.35
N HIS A 187 2.16 13.49 -4.61
CA HIS A 187 2.17 14.02 -3.24
C HIS A 187 2.92 13.09 -2.28
N ALA A 188 3.72 13.65 -1.36
CA ALA A 188 4.51 12.87 -0.41
C ALA A 188 3.65 11.96 0.49
N ARG A 189 2.46 12.39 0.93
CA ARG A 189 1.57 11.57 1.77
C ARG A 189 0.47 10.85 1.00
N GLY A 190 -0.29 11.56 0.14
CA GLY A 190 -1.34 10.97 -0.69
C GLY A 190 -2.64 10.64 0.03
N ASN A 191 -3.18 11.57 0.85
CA ASN A 191 -4.48 11.44 1.49
C ASN A 191 -5.60 11.67 0.45
N PRO A 192 -6.48 10.67 0.18
CA PRO A 192 -7.55 10.81 -0.82
C PRO A 192 -8.64 11.80 -0.41
N TRP A 193 -8.88 12.01 0.88
CA TRP A 193 -9.90 12.92 1.39
C TRP A 193 -9.49 14.39 1.29
N GLU A 194 -8.19 14.67 1.16
CA GLU A 194 -7.60 15.98 0.93
C GLU A 194 -7.18 16.18 -0.53
N GLU A 195 -7.54 15.23 -1.42
CA GLU A 195 -7.13 15.19 -2.83
C GLU A 195 -5.62 15.33 -3.07
N GLN A 196 -4.78 14.87 -2.15
CA GLN A 196 -3.32 14.93 -2.24
C GLN A 196 -2.79 14.02 -3.36
N ARG A 197 -2.95 14.45 -4.62
CA ARG A 197 -2.53 13.69 -5.81
C ARG A 197 -1.13 14.04 -6.25
N TYR A 198 -0.81 15.34 -6.27
CA TYR A 198 0.46 15.86 -6.79
C TYR A 198 1.17 16.73 -5.75
N SER A 199 2.45 16.98 -5.96
CA SER A 199 3.34 17.68 -5.03
C SER A 199 2.97 19.15 -4.77
N GLY A 200 1.90 19.66 -5.32
CA GLY A 200 1.41 21.04 -5.12
C GLY A 200 0.02 21.11 -4.50
N ASP A 201 -0.57 19.96 -4.16
CA ASP A 201 -1.93 19.87 -3.62
C ASP A 201 -1.95 20.11 -2.10
#